data_90c8febadbdb7756458989d64acde201
#
_entry.id   90c8febadbdb7756458989d64acde201
#
_cell.length_a   1.000
_cell.length_b   1.000
_cell.length_c   1.000
_cell.angle_alpha   90.00
_cell.angle_beta   90.00
_cell.angle_gamma   90.00
#
_symmetry.space_group_name_H-M   'P 1'
#
loop_
_entity.id
_entity.type
_entity.pdbx_description
1 polymer ?
#
loop_
_entity_poly.entity_id
_entity_poly.type
_entity_poly.pdbx_seq_one_letter_code
_entity_poly.pdbx_strand_id
1 'polypeptide(L)'
;MQSNIFVACACDKVLRRTIIEQDHQRFVKGQYSEDIEWCCKLLKKELCIEVLEEAFYVYRQQVSTSITANVGINNIQSIVEIIDRYAIQRSSVPLFHFLANQYVLLMANYMRLPKEDQQTIAHKVKSFWWLLIYNWYPYVKLVSRIKFLGFTLTTKVLRLYYLYQYNWKK
;
A
#
# COMPACT_ATOMS: atom_id res chain seq x y z
N MET A 1 0.01 17.43 11.47
CA MET A 1 -0.71 16.76 10.38
C MET A 1 -0.88 15.30 10.78
N GLN A 2 -2.10 14.81 10.92
CA GLN A 2 -2.36 13.43 11.37
C GLN A 2 -1.93 12.44 10.28
N SER A 3 -1.24 11.38 10.68
CA SER A 3 -0.48 10.47 9.84
C SER A 3 -1.29 9.49 8.95
N ASN A 4 -2.62 9.59 8.90
CA ASN A 4 -3.49 8.66 8.17
C ASN A 4 -4.21 9.29 6.98
N ILE A 5 -3.73 10.42 6.50
CA ILE A 5 -4.49 11.28 5.59
C ILE A 5 -4.55 10.73 4.16
N PHE A 6 -3.56 9.96 3.72
CA PHE A 6 -3.52 9.47 2.35
C PHE A 6 -3.48 7.95 2.30
N VAL A 7 -4.63 7.34 2.05
CA VAL A 7 -4.77 5.88 1.88
C VAL A 7 -4.89 5.51 0.40
N ALA A 8 -4.58 4.26 0.06
CA ALA A 8 -4.71 3.73 -1.29
C ALA A 8 -6.17 3.41 -1.62
N CYS A 9 -6.97 4.45 -1.75
CA CYS A 9 -8.37 4.36 -2.13
C CYS A 9 -8.71 5.59 -3.01
N ALA A 10 -9.28 5.37 -4.19
CA ALA A 10 -9.72 6.47 -5.04
C ALA A 10 -11.09 7.02 -4.61
N CYS A 11 -11.89 6.19 -3.93
CA CYS A 11 -13.26 6.53 -3.58
C CYS A 11 -13.41 7.53 -2.42
N ASP A 12 -12.35 7.74 -1.64
CA ASP A 12 -12.31 8.68 -0.52
C ASP A 12 -11.73 10.05 -0.90
N LYS A 13 -11.57 10.32 -2.20
CA LYS A 13 -10.93 11.54 -2.71
C LYS A 13 -11.83 12.32 -3.64
N VAL A 14 -11.89 13.63 -3.43
CA VAL A 14 -12.50 14.59 -4.35
C VAL A 14 -11.37 15.35 -5.06
N LEU A 15 -11.41 15.38 -6.36
CA LEU A 15 -10.38 16.00 -7.21
C LEU A 15 -11.00 17.06 -8.12
N ARG A 16 -10.26 18.12 -8.36
CA ARG A 16 -10.61 19.05 -9.44
C ARG A 16 -10.54 18.31 -10.78
N ARG A 17 -11.57 18.47 -11.61
CA ARG A 17 -11.64 17.85 -12.94
C ARG A 17 -10.40 18.15 -13.78
N THR A 18 -9.84 19.34 -13.67
CA THR A 18 -8.63 19.75 -14.39
C THR A 18 -7.43 18.84 -14.11
N ILE A 19 -7.26 18.37 -12.87
CA ILE A 19 -6.20 17.42 -12.51
C ILE A 19 -6.38 16.08 -13.24
N ILE A 20 -7.63 15.64 -13.38
CA ILE A 20 -7.95 14.38 -14.05
C ILE A 20 -7.72 14.48 -15.56
N GLU A 21 -8.12 15.58 -16.18
CA GLU A 21 -8.11 15.74 -17.64
C GLU A 21 -6.70 16.10 -18.15
N GLN A 22 -6.05 17.09 -17.56
CA GLN A 22 -4.74 17.58 -18.02
C GLN A 22 -3.63 16.55 -17.86
N ASP A 23 -3.69 15.76 -16.80
CA ASP A 23 -2.64 14.81 -16.49
C ASP A 23 -2.98 13.36 -16.86
N HIS A 24 -4.08 13.17 -17.57
CA HIS A 24 -4.58 11.84 -17.94
C HIS A 24 -4.61 10.89 -16.73
N GLN A 25 -5.10 11.39 -15.58
CA GLN A 25 -5.19 10.66 -14.33
C GLN A 25 -6.23 9.53 -14.46
N ARG A 26 -5.83 8.42 -15.05
CA ARG A 26 -6.69 7.26 -15.34
C ARG A 26 -6.15 6.02 -14.65
N PHE A 27 -7.05 5.09 -14.33
CA PHE A 27 -6.70 3.75 -13.91
C PHE A 27 -6.06 2.95 -15.03
N VAL A 28 -5.12 2.10 -14.68
CA VAL A 28 -4.48 1.19 -15.65
C VAL A 28 -5.40 -0.02 -15.83
N LYS A 29 -5.87 -0.22 -17.06
CA LYS A 29 -6.77 -1.32 -17.37
C LYS A 29 -6.11 -2.68 -17.14
N GLY A 30 -6.79 -3.55 -16.40
CA GLY A 30 -6.34 -4.92 -16.13
C GLY A 30 -5.26 -5.05 -15.05
N GLN A 31 -4.86 -3.95 -14.40
CA GLN A 31 -3.90 -3.97 -13.29
C GLN A 31 -4.63 -4.23 -11.98
N TYR A 32 -4.11 -5.15 -11.15
CA TYR A 32 -4.52 -5.26 -9.76
C TYR A 32 -3.93 -4.12 -8.94
N SER A 33 -4.64 -3.72 -7.88
CA SER A 33 -4.21 -2.61 -7.01
C SER A 33 -4.04 -1.29 -7.77
N GLU A 34 -4.90 -1.05 -8.75
CA GLU A 34 -4.95 0.13 -9.60
C GLU A 34 -5.07 1.43 -8.80
N ASP A 35 -5.71 1.37 -7.63
CA ASP A 35 -5.79 2.49 -6.69
C ASP A 35 -4.41 2.94 -6.17
N ILE A 36 -3.50 1.98 -5.92
CA ILE A 36 -2.13 2.29 -5.50
C ILE A 36 -1.40 3.04 -6.61
N GLU A 37 -1.47 2.53 -7.84
CA GLU A 37 -0.86 3.17 -9.02
C GLU A 37 -1.41 4.59 -9.22
N TRP A 38 -2.73 4.71 -9.14
CA TRP A 38 -3.42 5.98 -9.30
C TRP A 38 -3.01 7.01 -8.22
N CYS A 39 -2.91 6.57 -6.97
CA CYS A 39 -2.42 7.38 -5.86
C CYS A 39 -0.95 7.78 -6.03
N CYS A 40 -0.10 6.89 -6.54
CA CYS A 40 1.29 7.21 -6.84
C CYS A 40 1.40 8.33 -7.89
N LYS A 41 0.58 8.27 -8.95
CA LYS A 41 0.52 9.33 -9.97
C LYS A 41 0.14 10.68 -9.37
N LEU A 42 -0.81 10.72 -8.43
CA LEU A 42 -1.18 11.94 -7.73
C LEU A 42 -0.04 12.48 -6.87
N LEU A 43 0.58 11.63 -6.06
CA LEU A 43 1.63 12.03 -5.11
C LEU A 43 2.95 12.47 -5.78
N LYS A 44 3.11 12.20 -7.09
CA LYS A 44 4.21 12.78 -7.88
C LYS A 44 4.04 14.27 -8.15
N LYS A 45 2.86 14.82 -7.93
CA LYS A 45 2.52 16.20 -8.18
C LYS A 45 2.56 17.00 -6.88
N GLU A 46 2.88 18.27 -7.00
CA GLU A 46 2.74 19.22 -5.90
C GLU A 46 1.26 19.61 -5.78
N LEU A 47 0.51 18.84 -5.02
CA LEU A 47 -0.91 19.06 -4.78
C LEU A 47 -1.13 19.74 -3.44
N CYS A 48 -2.04 20.72 -3.42
CA CYS A 48 -2.66 21.18 -2.19
C CYS A 48 -3.74 20.18 -1.79
N ILE A 49 -3.57 19.55 -0.63
CA ILE A 49 -4.49 18.52 -0.12
C ILE A 49 -5.15 19.05 1.15
N GLU A 50 -6.46 19.08 1.16
CA GLU A 50 -7.27 19.36 2.32
C GLU A 50 -7.98 18.10 2.81
N VAL A 51 -8.24 18.03 4.10
CA VAL A 51 -8.96 16.91 4.73
C VAL A 51 -10.34 17.37 5.12
N LEU A 52 -11.35 16.66 4.64
CA LEU A 52 -12.72 16.82 5.09
C LEU A 52 -12.94 15.90 6.29
N GLU A 53 -13.47 16.45 7.39
CA GLU A 53 -13.75 15.68 8.62
C GLU A 53 -15.07 14.91 8.53
N GLU A 54 -15.91 15.23 7.55
CA GLU A 54 -17.21 14.59 7.34
C GLU A 54 -17.06 13.26 6.57
N ALA A 55 -17.72 12.21 7.05
CA ALA A 55 -17.78 10.93 6.40
C ALA A 55 -18.92 10.90 5.39
N PHE A 56 -18.63 10.98 4.10
CA PHE A 56 -19.60 10.94 3.01
C PHE A 56 -19.53 9.69 2.11
N TYR A 57 -18.57 8.81 2.35
CA TYR A 57 -18.41 7.56 1.60
C TYR A 57 -18.56 6.33 2.50
N VAL A 58 -19.49 5.45 2.16
CA VAL A 58 -19.70 4.18 2.89
C VAL A 58 -19.01 3.04 2.15
N TYR A 59 -17.94 2.53 2.74
CA TYR A 59 -17.18 1.41 2.20
C TYR A 59 -17.76 0.08 2.69
N ARG A 60 -18.30 -0.73 1.77
CA ARG A 60 -18.84 -2.06 2.09
C ARG A 60 -17.68 -3.03 2.34
N GLN A 61 -17.66 -3.62 3.53
CA GLN A 61 -16.65 -4.60 3.95
C GLN A 61 -17.24 -6.02 4.03
N GLN A 62 -16.37 -7.03 4.13
CA GLN A 62 -16.74 -8.43 4.33
C GLN A 62 -17.58 -9.05 3.19
N VAL A 63 -17.38 -8.60 1.97
CA VAL A 63 -17.98 -9.22 0.79
C VAL A 63 -17.09 -10.39 0.37
N SER A 64 -17.60 -11.62 0.39
CA SER A 64 -16.84 -12.85 0.07
C SER A 64 -16.28 -12.86 -1.36
N THR A 65 -16.95 -12.18 -2.29
CA THR A 65 -16.53 -12.03 -3.68
C THR A 65 -15.56 -10.87 -3.91
N SER A 66 -15.16 -10.16 -2.85
CA SER A 66 -14.22 -9.04 -2.98
C SER A 66 -12.83 -9.52 -3.42
N ILE A 67 -12.22 -8.81 -4.37
CA ILE A 67 -10.84 -9.03 -4.81
C ILE A 67 -9.86 -9.00 -3.63
N THR A 68 -10.10 -8.14 -2.65
CA THR A 68 -9.27 -8.01 -1.45
C THR A 68 -9.37 -9.20 -0.49
N ALA A 69 -10.45 -10.00 -0.57
CA ALA A 69 -10.59 -11.22 0.22
C ALA A 69 -9.70 -12.36 -0.31
N ASN A 70 -9.49 -12.41 -1.63
CA ASN A 70 -8.77 -13.47 -2.34
C ASN A 70 -7.44 -12.95 -2.88
N VAL A 71 -6.46 -12.78 -2.00
CA VAL A 71 -5.11 -12.32 -2.40
C VAL A 71 -4.34 -13.48 -3.04
N GLY A 72 -4.10 -13.41 -4.35
CA GLY A 72 -3.26 -14.32 -5.11
C GLY A 72 -1.91 -13.69 -5.50
N ILE A 73 -1.06 -14.48 -6.15
CA ILE A 73 0.27 -14.04 -6.60
C ILE A 73 0.19 -12.81 -7.52
N ASN A 74 -0.78 -12.73 -8.41
CA ASN A 74 -0.95 -11.62 -9.35
C ASN A 74 -1.18 -10.28 -8.63
N ASN A 75 -1.95 -10.28 -7.53
CA ASN A 75 -2.15 -9.08 -6.71
C ASN A 75 -0.84 -8.60 -6.10
N ILE A 76 -0.05 -9.54 -5.57
CA ILE A 76 1.24 -9.23 -4.94
C ILE A 76 2.25 -8.76 -5.98
N GLN A 77 2.32 -9.40 -7.14
CA GLN A 77 3.19 -8.97 -8.23
C GLN A 77 2.86 -7.56 -8.72
N SER A 78 1.58 -7.24 -8.90
CA SER A 78 1.18 -5.87 -9.26
C SER A 78 1.65 -4.83 -8.25
N ILE A 79 1.53 -5.10 -6.95
CA ILE A 79 2.04 -4.17 -5.91
C ILE A 79 3.57 -4.06 -5.99
N VAL A 80 4.26 -5.19 -6.18
CA VAL A 80 5.73 -5.22 -6.36
C VAL A 80 6.14 -4.35 -7.55
N GLU A 81 5.48 -4.48 -8.70
CA GLU A 81 5.76 -3.72 -9.91
C GLU A 81 5.50 -2.21 -9.72
N ILE A 82 4.41 -1.86 -9.04
CA ILE A 82 4.09 -0.47 -8.71
C ILE A 82 5.19 0.12 -7.82
N ILE A 83 5.55 -0.56 -6.72
CA ILE A 83 6.61 -0.08 -5.82
C ILE A 83 7.92 0.07 -6.60
N ASP A 84 8.30 -0.91 -7.40
CA ASP A 84 9.53 -0.87 -8.19
C ASP A 84 9.57 0.32 -9.13
N ARG A 85 8.48 0.55 -9.87
CA ARG A 85 8.35 1.67 -10.82
C ARG A 85 8.50 3.03 -10.17
N TYR A 86 7.93 3.22 -8.98
CA TYR A 86 7.90 4.50 -8.30
C TYR A 86 9.04 4.70 -7.31
N ALA A 87 9.66 3.64 -6.81
CA ALA A 87 10.77 3.73 -5.87
C ALA A 87 12.11 4.14 -6.53
N ILE A 88 12.29 3.89 -7.82
CA ILE A 88 13.52 4.23 -8.57
C ILE A 88 13.54 5.71 -8.99
N GLN A 89 12.38 6.31 -9.21
CA GLN A 89 12.27 7.69 -9.66
C GLN A 89 12.65 8.64 -8.51
N ARG A 90 13.30 9.77 -8.80
CA ARG A 90 13.46 10.87 -7.85
C ARG A 90 12.07 11.39 -7.47
N SER A 91 11.51 10.80 -6.44
CA SER A 91 10.13 10.99 -6.02
C SER A 91 10.07 11.89 -4.80
N SER A 92 8.91 12.51 -4.59
CA SER A 92 8.66 13.33 -3.41
C SER A 92 8.70 12.51 -2.11
N VAL A 93 9.09 13.13 -1.00
CA VAL A 93 9.08 12.47 0.33
C VAL A 93 7.69 11.92 0.68
N PRO A 94 6.57 12.63 0.41
CA PRO A 94 5.23 12.06 0.61
C PRO A 94 4.98 10.76 -0.14
N LEU A 95 5.47 10.63 -1.37
CA LEU A 95 5.33 9.38 -2.14
C LEU A 95 6.11 8.24 -1.49
N PHE A 96 7.32 8.47 -0.99
CA PHE A 96 8.07 7.43 -0.28
C PHE A 96 7.38 6.99 1.01
N HIS A 97 6.79 7.89 1.77
CA HIS A 97 5.97 7.53 2.93
C HIS A 97 4.77 6.66 2.53
N PHE A 98 4.09 7.02 1.45
CA PHE A 98 2.99 6.22 0.91
C PHE A 98 3.46 4.83 0.46
N LEU A 99 4.55 4.74 -0.31
CA LEU A 99 5.14 3.46 -0.75
C LEU A 99 5.57 2.59 0.42
N ALA A 100 6.12 3.19 1.49
CA ALA A 100 6.48 2.45 2.71
C ALA A 100 5.24 1.82 3.36
N ASN A 101 4.10 2.52 3.38
CA ASN A 101 2.84 1.96 3.87
C ASN A 101 2.37 0.80 2.99
N GLN A 102 2.41 0.94 1.65
CA GLN A 102 2.07 -0.15 0.74
C GLN A 102 3.02 -1.34 0.89
N TYR A 103 4.29 -1.09 1.15
CA TYR A 103 5.28 -2.14 1.41
C TYR A 103 4.97 -2.95 2.67
N VAL A 104 4.54 -2.31 3.76
CA VAL A 104 4.12 -3.03 4.98
C VAL A 104 2.90 -3.92 4.71
N LEU A 105 1.92 -3.44 3.95
CA LEU A 105 0.76 -4.23 3.51
C LEU A 105 1.19 -5.37 2.58
N LEU A 106 2.12 -5.12 1.67
CA LEU A 106 2.72 -6.14 0.81
C LEU A 106 3.37 -7.25 1.66
N MET A 107 4.20 -6.91 2.66
CA MET A 107 4.84 -7.89 3.53
C MET A 107 3.83 -8.77 4.29
N ALA A 108 2.74 -8.19 4.78
CA ALA A 108 1.69 -8.93 5.47
C ALA A 108 0.96 -9.92 4.54
N ASN A 109 0.71 -9.51 3.30
CA ASN A 109 0.04 -10.32 2.30
C ASN A 109 0.98 -11.36 1.65
N TYR A 110 2.25 -11.04 1.48
CA TYR A 110 3.29 -11.97 1.01
C TYR A 110 3.30 -13.28 1.82
N MET A 111 3.11 -13.20 3.14
CA MET A 111 3.04 -14.38 4.01
C MET A 111 1.75 -15.20 3.86
N ARG A 112 0.80 -14.77 3.03
CA ARG A 112 -0.42 -15.54 2.69
C ARG A 112 -0.23 -16.44 1.48
N LEU A 113 0.77 -16.17 0.67
CA LEU A 113 1.06 -16.94 -0.53
C LEU A 113 1.59 -18.34 -0.19
N PRO A 114 1.39 -19.33 -1.08
CA PRO A 114 2.11 -20.60 -1.05
C PRO A 114 3.64 -20.39 -1.01
N LYS A 115 4.37 -21.33 -0.43
CA LYS A 115 5.83 -21.20 -0.29
C LYS A 115 6.57 -21.05 -1.63
N GLU A 116 6.11 -21.72 -2.67
CA GLU A 116 6.68 -21.65 -4.03
C GLU A 116 6.58 -20.21 -4.57
N ASP A 117 5.39 -19.60 -4.48
CA ASP A 117 5.16 -18.22 -4.88
C ASP A 117 6.00 -17.24 -4.04
N GLN A 118 6.12 -17.50 -2.72
CA GLN A 118 6.97 -16.68 -1.86
C GLN A 118 8.43 -16.71 -2.32
N GLN A 119 8.95 -17.88 -2.70
CA GLN A 119 10.34 -18.02 -3.16
C GLN A 119 10.59 -17.23 -4.45
N THR A 120 9.64 -17.28 -5.39
CA THR A 120 9.75 -16.62 -6.69
C THR A 120 9.92 -15.09 -6.54
N ILE A 121 9.22 -14.46 -5.61
CA ILE A 121 9.23 -12.99 -5.46
C ILE A 121 10.04 -12.50 -4.26
N ALA A 122 10.60 -13.42 -3.44
CA ALA A 122 11.27 -13.08 -2.18
C ALA A 122 12.38 -12.04 -2.35
N HIS A 123 13.22 -12.19 -3.38
CA HIS A 123 14.33 -11.27 -3.65
C HIS A 123 13.80 -9.84 -3.87
N LYS A 124 12.77 -9.70 -4.69
CA LYS A 124 12.20 -8.39 -5.02
C LYS A 124 11.52 -7.75 -3.81
N VAL A 125 10.75 -8.52 -3.05
CA VAL A 125 10.11 -8.01 -1.82
C VAL A 125 11.15 -7.55 -0.80
N LYS A 126 12.26 -8.30 -0.65
CA LYS A 126 13.37 -7.90 0.24
C LYS A 126 14.08 -6.65 -0.24
N SER A 127 14.21 -6.41 -1.54
CA SER A 127 14.92 -5.25 -2.06
C SER A 127 14.27 -3.91 -1.68
N PHE A 128 13.00 -3.90 -1.28
CA PHE A 128 12.29 -2.72 -0.81
C PHE A 128 12.44 -2.45 0.69
N TRP A 129 13.25 -3.24 1.41
CA TRP A 129 13.44 -3.11 2.86
C TRP A 129 13.85 -1.71 3.32
N TRP A 130 14.56 -1.00 2.51
CA TRP A 130 14.98 0.37 2.75
C TRP A 130 13.81 1.35 2.89
N LEU A 131 12.65 1.08 2.30
CA LEU A 131 11.47 1.94 2.43
C LEU A 131 11.01 2.12 3.88
N LEU A 132 11.38 1.20 4.79
CA LEU A 132 11.05 1.30 6.21
C LEU A 132 11.71 2.48 6.94
N ILE A 133 12.61 3.22 6.29
CA ILE A 133 13.12 4.50 6.83
C ILE A 133 12.06 5.60 6.77
N TYR A 134 11.11 5.52 5.83
CA TYR A 134 10.01 6.47 5.67
C TYR A 134 8.83 6.10 6.57
N ASN A 135 9.03 6.16 7.87
CA ASN A 135 8.16 5.60 8.90
C ASN A 135 7.09 6.58 9.42
N TRP A 136 6.50 7.36 8.56
CA TRP A 136 5.44 8.32 8.93
C TRP A 136 4.16 7.62 9.40
N TYR A 137 3.69 6.62 8.66
CA TYR A 137 2.49 5.87 9.01
C TYR A 137 2.68 5.02 10.26
N PRO A 138 1.67 4.90 11.16
CA PRO A 138 1.76 4.16 12.41
C PRO A 138 2.22 2.71 12.22
N TYR A 139 1.69 2.00 11.23
CA TYR A 139 2.08 0.63 10.94
C TYR A 139 3.54 0.53 10.46
N VAL A 140 3.96 1.44 9.60
CA VAL A 140 5.35 1.51 9.14
C VAL A 140 6.30 1.80 10.32
N LYS A 141 5.91 2.72 11.21
CA LYS A 141 6.66 3.04 12.42
C LYS A 141 6.81 1.83 13.35
N LEU A 142 5.74 1.05 13.52
CA LEU A 142 5.77 -0.19 14.30
C LEU A 142 6.73 -1.21 13.69
N VAL A 143 6.61 -1.48 12.39
CA VAL A 143 7.46 -2.43 11.66
C VAL A 143 8.92 -1.98 11.65
N SER A 144 9.16 -0.67 11.48
CA SER A 144 10.50 -0.08 11.53
C SER A 144 11.20 -0.30 12.87
N ARG A 145 10.46 -0.38 13.99
CA ARG A 145 11.01 -0.68 15.31
C ARG A 145 11.50 -2.12 15.46
N ILE A 146 10.86 -3.06 14.76
CA ILE A 146 11.21 -4.49 14.85
C ILE A 146 12.03 -4.98 13.65
N LYS A 147 12.42 -4.10 12.73
CA LYS A 147 13.19 -4.46 11.53
C LYS A 147 14.55 -5.10 11.83
N PHE A 148 15.11 -4.85 13.02
CA PHE A 148 16.36 -5.48 13.46
C PHE A 148 16.29 -7.02 13.56
N LEU A 149 15.07 -7.58 13.66
CA LEU A 149 14.84 -9.03 13.64
C LEU A 149 15.08 -9.66 12.25
N GLY A 150 15.33 -8.84 11.25
CA GLY A 150 15.49 -9.26 9.86
C GLY A 150 14.14 -9.54 9.16
N PHE A 151 14.20 -9.68 7.83
CA PHE A 151 13.01 -9.76 6.98
C PHE A 151 12.05 -10.90 7.39
N THR A 152 12.58 -12.12 7.53
CA THR A 152 11.75 -13.30 7.74
C THR A 152 10.98 -13.25 9.07
N LEU A 153 11.63 -12.81 10.14
CA LEU A 153 11.00 -12.76 11.45
C LEU A 153 10.02 -11.59 11.54
N THR A 154 10.41 -10.42 10.99
CA THR A 154 9.53 -9.25 10.93
C THR A 154 8.24 -9.54 10.15
N THR A 155 8.31 -10.23 9.00
CA THR A 155 7.12 -10.59 8.22
C THR A 155 6.21 -11.56 8.96
N LYS A 156 6.78 -12.54 9.69
CA LYS A 156 6.00 -13.47 10.54
C LYS A 156 5.27 -12.74 11.66
N VAL A 157 5.97 -11.86 12.39
CA VAL A 157 5.37 -11.04 13.46
C VAL A 157 4.26 -10.16 12.91
N LEU A 158 4.51 -9.50 11.78
CA LEU A 158 3.51 -8.66 11.11
C LEU A 158 2.27 -9.47 10.70
N ARG A 159 2.46 -10.68 10.18
CA ARG A 159 1.34 -11.58 9.84
C ARG A 159 0.50 -11.97 11.05
N LEU A 160 1.14 -12.32 12.16
CA LEU A 160 0.44 -12.65 13.42
C LEU A 160 -0.34 -11.43 13.95
N TYR A 161 0.24 -10.25 13.89
CA TYR A 161 -0.43 -9.02 14.29
C TYR A 161 -1.69 -8.76 13.45
N TYR A 162 -1.63 -8.93 12.11
CA TYR A 162 -2.81 -8.77 11.26
C TYR A 162 -3.90 -9.81 11.53
N LEU A 163 -3.51 -11.06 11.79
CA LEU A 163 -4.47 -12.11 12.16
C LEU A 163 -5.17 -11.80 13.49
N TYR A 164 -4.41 -11.31 14.47
CA TYR A 164 -4.96 -10.88 15.75
C TYR A 164 -5.96 -9.74 15.59
N GLN A 165 -5.58 -8.69 14.86
CA GLN A 165 -6.46 -7.54 14.59
C GLN A 165 -7.74 -7.93 13.84
N TYR A 166 -7.64 -8.86 12.92
CA TYR A 166 -8.80 -9.35 12.16
C TYR A 166 -9.78 -10.15 13.04
N ASN A 167 -9.26 -11.01 13.91
CA ASN A 167 -10.09 -11.81 14.80
C ASN A 167 -10.71 -10.98 15.93
N TRP A 168 -10.05 -9.94 16.39
CA TRP A 168 -10.56 -9.03 17.44
C TRP A 168 -11.70 -8.12 16.95
N LYS A 169 -11.79 -7.87 15.64
CA LYS A 169 -12.83 -7.02 15.03
C LYS A 169 -14.07 -7.80 14.56
N LYS A 170 -14.08 -9.12 14.74
CA LYS A 170 -15.27 -9.97 14.57
C LYS A 170 -16.03 -10.07 15.88
#